data_503d080f8b90aba7c642af0776be4730
#
_entry.id   503d080f8b90aba7c642af0776be4730
#
_cell.length_a   1.000
_cell.length_b   1.000
_cell.length_c   1.000
_cell.angle_alpha   90.00
_cell.angle_beta   90.00
_cell.angle_gamma   90.00
#
_symmetry.space_group_name_H-M   'P 1'
#
loop_
_entity.id
_entity.type
_entity.pdbx_description
1 polymer ?
#
loop_
_entity_poly.entity_id
_entity_poly.type
_entity_poly.pdbx_seq_one_letter_code
_entity_poly.pdbx_strand_id
1 'polypeptide(L)'
;MILKAINNLFYFYYILIIIRIFLTWIPTIDWDAQPIKFIREVTDIYLDLFRRIIPPFGGIDFSPIIALIALQFLQVILTGFIASILSLD
;
A
#
# COMPACT_ATOMS: atom_id res chain seq x y z
N MET A 1 10.56 2.24 -20.41
CA MET A 1 9.12 2.58 -20.34
C MET A 1 8.34 1.68 -19.39
N ILE A 2 8.47 0.36 -19.53
CA ILE A 2 7.76 -0.59 -18.67
C ILE A 2 8.15 -0.43 -17.21
N LEU A 3 9.44 -0.35 -16.89
CA LEU A 3 9.88 -0.19 -15.51
C LEU A 3 9.40 1.12 -14.90
N LYS A 4 9.40 2.20 -15.68
CA LYS A 4 8.90 3.48 -15.20
C LYS A 4 7.40 3.41 -14.90
N ALA A 5 6.63 2.75 -15.76
CA ALA A 5 5.20 2.58 -15.55
C ALA A 5 4.93 1.77 -14.28
N ILE A 6 5.68 0.68 -14.06
CA ILE A 6 5.54 -0.16 -12.87
C ILE A 6 5.89 0.64 -11.62
N ASN A 7 7.00 1.38 -11.64
CA ASN A 7 7.39 2.21 -10.51
C ASN A 7 6.35 3.29 -10.21
N ASN A 8 5.75 3.89 -11.23
CA ASN A 8 4.70 4.88 -11.04
C ASN A 8 3.46 4.28 -10.38
N LEU A 9 3.11 3.04 -10.72
CA LEU A 9 2.00 2.34 -10.07
C LEU A 9 2.31 2.10 -8.59
N PHE A 10 3.54 1.70 -8.26
CA PHE A 10 3.94 1.54 -6.86
C PHE A 10 3.88 2.86 -6.11
N TYR A 11 4.39 3.96 -6.68
CA TYR A 11 4.33 5.26 -6.03
C TYR A 11 2.90 5.73 -5.81
N PHE A 12 2.02 5.50 -6.79
CA PHE A 12 0.61 5.83 -6.64
C PHE A 12 -0.01 5.05 -5.48
N TYR A 13 0.32 3.77 -5.37
CA TYR A 13 -0.20 2.93 -4.29
C TYR A 13 0.36 3.34 -2.92
N TYR A 14 1.64 3.71 -2.85
CA TYR A 14 2.22 4.27 -1.62
C TYR A 14 1.41 5.48 -1.14
N ILE A 15 1.10 6.38 -2.06
CA ILE A 15 0.32 7.59 -1.74
C ILE A 15 -1.05 7.20 -1.19
N LEU A 16 -1.72 6.24 -1.80
CA LEU A 16 -3.03 5.78 -1.32
C LEU A 16 -2.94 5.20 0.08
N ILE A 17 -1.93 4.40 0.38
CA ILE A 17 -1.73 3.82 1.71
C ILE A 17 -1.45 4.92 2.73
N ILE A 18 -0.62 5.89 2.40
CA ILE A 18 -0.30 7.00 3.29
C ILE A 18 -1.55 7.82 3.60
N ILE A 19 -2.36 8.11 2.57
CA ILE A 19 -3.64 8.80 2.77
C ILE A 19 -4.54 7.96 3.68
N ARG A 20 -4.60 6.66 3.46
CA ARG A 20 -5.39 5.74 4.28
C ARG A 20 -5.00 5.80 5.76
N ILE A 21 -3.70 5.87 6.05
CA ILE A 21 -3.19 5.98 7.41
C ILE A 21 -3.68 7.26 8.07
N PHE A 22 -3.55 8.40 7.37
CA PHE A 22 -4.00 9.68 7.91
C PHE A 22 -5.52 9.71 8.12
N LEU A 23 -6.29 9.12 7.21
CA LEU A 23 -7.74 9.04 7.35
C LEU A 23 -8.15 8.25 8.59
N THR A 24 -7.38 7.23 8.96
CA THR A 24 -7.64 6.43 10.15
C THR A 24 -7.59 7.27 11.43
N TRP A 25 -6.83 8.36 11.42
CA TRP A 25 -6.67 9.22 12.60
C TRP A 25 -7.76 10.29 12.73
N ILE A 26 -8.68 10.37 11.77
CA ILE A 26 -9.79 11.32 11.82
C ILE A 26 -11.03 10.59 12.36
N PRO A 27 -11.47 10.91 13.60
CA PRO A 27 -12.56 10.13 14.22
C PRO A 27 -13.92 10.34 13.57
N THR A 28 -14.10 11.46 12.86
CA THR A 28 -15.38 11.80 12.23
C THR A 28 -15.44 11.44 10.75
N ILE A 29 -14.46 10.68 10.25
CA ILE A 29 -14.40 10.35 8.83
C ILE A 29 -15.58 9.45 8.43
N ASP A 30 -16.18 9.75 7.29
CA ASP A 30 -17.22 8.92 6.71
C ASP A 30 -16.57 7.95 5.70
N TRP A 31 -16.37 6.71 6.13
CA TRP A 31 -15.71 5.69 5.32
C TRP A 31 -16.55 5.24 4.12
N ASP A 32 -17.84 5.54 4.12
CA ASP A 32 -18.72 5.17 3.02
C ASP A 32 -18.87 6.26 1.96
N ALA A 33 -18.34 7.46 2.21
CA ALA A 33 -18.38 8.55 1.26
C ALA A 33 -17.24 8.43 0.24
N GLN A 34 -17.56 8.69 -1.04
CA GLN A 34 -16.54 8.78 -2.07
C GLN A 34 -15.83 10.13 -2.00
N PRO A 35 -14.52 10.22 -2.28
CA PRO A 35 -13.61 9.16 -2.74
C PRO A 35 -13.01 8.28 -1.62
N ILE A 36 -13.37 8.53 -0.36
CA ILE A 36 -12.81 7.83 0.80
C ILE A 36 -13.08 6.33 0.73
N LYS A 37 -14.30 5.96 0.33
CA LYS A 37 -14.68 4.56 0.16
C LYS A 37 -13.79 3.84 -0.84
N PHE A 38 -13.49 4.50 -1.97
CA PHE A 38 -12.60 3.94 -2.99
C PHE A 38 -11.21 3.69 -2.42
N ILE A 39 -10.65 4.69 -1.72
CA ILE A 39 -9.31 4.57 -1.11
C ILE A 39 -9.28 3.42 -0.12
N ARG A 40 -10.31 3.32 0.73
CA ARG A 40 -10.42 2.25 1.71
C ARG A 40 -10.44 0.88 1.03
N GLU A 41 -11.30 0.69 0.04
CA GLU A 41 -11.45 -0.60 -0.61
C GLU A 41 -10.19 -1.05 -1.34
N VAL A 42 -9.55 -0.13 -2.06
CA VAL A 42 -8.34 -0.44 -2.83
C VAL A 42 -7.17 -0.76 -1.91
N THR A 43 -7.04 -0.04 -0.80
CA THR A 43 -5.94 -0.28 0.13
C THR A 43 -6.20 -1.48 1.04
N ASP A 44 -7.43 -1.74 1.42
CA ASP A 44 -7.76 -2.85 2.32
C ASP A 44 -7.46 -4.20 1.70
N ILE A 45 -7.55 -4.35 0.38
CA ILE A 45 -7.18 -5.60 -0.29
C ILE A 45 -5.77 -6.04 0.13
N TYR A 46 -4.84 -5.11 0.18
CA TYR A 46 -3.45 -5.36 0.53
C TYR A 46 -3.23 -5.35 2.05
N LEU A 47 -3.78 -4.35 2.73
CA LEU A 47 -3.55 -4.16 4.16
C LEU A 47 -4.14 -5.30 5.01
N ASP A 48 -5.25 -5.88 4.59
CA ASP A 48 -5.87 -6.97 5.33
C ASP A 48 -4.98 -8.21 5.40
N LEU A 49 -4.12 -8.42 4.42
CA LEU A 49 -3.15 -9.51 4.47
C LEU A 49 -2.25 -9.40 5.71
N PHE A 50 -1.86 -8.19 6.06
CA PHE A 50 -1.00 -7.93 7.23
C PHE A 50 -1.79 -7.90 8.51
N ARG A 51 -3.02 -7.41 8.49
CA ARG A 51 -3.90 -7.38 9.67
C ARG A 51 -4.23 -8.77 10.19
N ARG A 52 -4.26 -9.76 9.31
CA ARG A 52 -4.49 -11.15 9.69
C ARG A 52 -3.31 -11.75 10.46
N ILE A 53 -2.11 -11.22 10.23
CA ILE A 53 -0.87 -11.75 10.81
C ILE A 53 -0.44 -10.91 11.99
N ILE A 54 -0.64 -9.59 11.93
CA ILE A 54 -0.15 -8.64 12.92
C ILE A 54 -1.34 -8.10 13.72
N PRO A 55 -1.50 -8.51 14.99
CA PRO A 55 -2.57 -7.98 15.83
C PRO A 55 -2.25 -6.54 16.25
N PRO A 56 -3.28 -5.73 16.54
CA PRO A 56 -3.04 -4.38 17.05
C PRO A 56 -2.44 -4.43 18.46
N PHE A 57 -1.50 -3.53 18.72
CA PHE A 57 -0.86 -3.40 20.02
C PHE A 57 -1.29 -2.08 20.67
N GLY A 58 -1.88 -2.18 21.87
CA GLY A 58 -2.32 -0.99 22.58
C GLY A 58 -3.38 -0.18 21.84
N GLY A 59 -4.19 -0.84 21.01
CA GLY A 59 -5.20 -0.18 20.21
C GLY A 59 -4.66 0.49 18.94
N ILE A 60 -3.37 0.37 18.67
CA ILE A 60 -2.73 0.96 17.49
C ILE A 60 -2.49 -0.12 16.45
N ASP A 61 -2.97 0.11 15.23
CA ASP A 61 -2.76 -0.79 14.11
C ASP A 61 -1.45 -0.44 13.40
N PHE A 62 -0.45 -1.31 13.56
CA PHE A 62 0.86 -1.14 12.91
C PHE A 62 0.94 -1.79 11.54
N SER A 63 -0.12 -2.50 11.11
CA SER A 63 -0.13 -3.20 9.82
C SER A 63 0.21 -2.29 8.63
N PRO A 64 -0.32 -1.05 8.52
CA PRO A 64 0.01 -0.19 7.39
C PRO A 64 1.49 0.14 7.29
N ILE A 65 2.17 0.30 8.41
CA ILE A 65 3.61 0.62 8.42
C ILE A 65 4.41 -0.57 7.90
N ILE A 66 4.10 -1.76 8.38
CA ILE A 66 4.75 -3.01 7.93
C ILE A 66 4.43 -3.27 6.46
N ALA A 67 3.18 -2.99 6.05
CA ALA A 67 2.75 -3.14 4.67
C ALA A 67 3.52 -2.22 3.72
N LEU A 68 3.83 -0.99 4.15
CA LEU A 68 4.65 -0.06 3.36
C LEU A 68 6.06 -0.59 3.16
N ILE A 69 6.67 -1.12 4.21
CA ILE A 69 8.01 -1.70 4.14
C ILE A 69 8.02 -2.91 3.20
N ALA A 70 7.03 -3.79 3.35
CA ALA A 70 6.90 -4.96 2.49
C ALA A 70 6.69 -4.56 1.03
N LEU A 71 5.94 -3.49 0.79
CA LEU A 71 5.70 -3.01 -0.57
C LEU A 71 7.00 -2.51 -1.22
N GLN A 72 7.90 -1.90 -0.45
CA GLN A 72 9.21 -1.48 -0.94
C GLN A 72 10.04 -2.68 -1.39
N PHE A 73 10.07 -3.75 -0.59
CA PHE A 73 10.77 -4.97 -0.97
C PHE A 73 10.14 -5.60 -2.21
N LEU A 74 8.82 -5.63 -2.29
CA LEU A 74 8.12 -6.17 -3.45
C LEU A 74 8.45 -5.37 -4.71
N GLN A 75 8.51 -4.05 -4.60
CA GLN A 75 8.89 -3.20 -5.73
C GLN A 75 10.28 -3.53 -6.25
N VAL A 76 11.26 -3.64 -5.35
CA VAL A 76 12.64 -3.94 -5.72
C VAL A 76 12.73 -5.31 -6.38
N ILE A 77 12.08 -6.32 -5.80
CA ILE A 77 12.11 -7.66 -6.33
C ILE A 77 11.45 -7.73 -7.70
N LEU A 78 10.26 -7.14 -7.83
CA LEU A 78 9.49 -7.21 -9.07
C LEU A 78 10.17 -6.45 -10.20
N THR A 79 10.65 -5.23 -9.94
CA THR A 79 11.33 -4.43 -10.97
C THR A 79 12.65 -5.05 -11.37
N GLY A 80 13.39 -5.62 -10.43
CA GLY A 80 14.63 -6.33 -10.72
C GLY A 80 14.39 -7.59 -11.56
N PHE A 81 13.34 -8.33 -11.25
CA PHE A 81 12.97 -9.52 -11.99
C PHE A 81 12.57 -9.18 -13.43
N ILE A 82 11.72 -8.16 -13.60
CA ILE A 82 11.27 -7.74 -14.93
C ILE A 82 12.43 -7.18 -15.75
N ALA A 83 13.30 -6.38 -15.13
CA ALA A 83 14.48 -5.86 -15.81
C ALA A 83 15.39 -6.98 -16.30
N SER A 84 15.56 -8.02 -15.50
CA SER A 84 16.37 -9.18 -15.84
C SER A 84 15.79 -9.95 -17.03
N ILE A 85 14.46 -10.19 -17.01
CA ILE A 85 13.79 -10.91 -18.09
C ILE A 85 13.84 -10.13 -19.42
N LEU A 86 13.63 -8.81 -19.35
CA LEU A 86 13.59 -7.97 -20.54
C LEU A 86 14.97 -7.44 -20.93
N SER A 87 16.01 -7.82 -20.22
CA SER A 87 17.39 -7.33 -20.42
C SER A 87 17.47 -5.80 -20.33
N LEU A 88 16.69 -5.22 -19.41
CA LEU A 88 16.70 -3.78 -19.13
C LEU A 88 17.65 -3.50 -17.97
N ASP A 89 18.54 -2.56 -18.14
CA ASP A 89 19.51 -2.17 -17.10
C ASP A 89 19.11 -0.90 -16.38
#